data_2415fc56b9ef7925e310f57c9e89f7f4
#
_entry.id   2415fc56b9ef7925e310f57c9e89f7f4
#
_cell.length_a   1.000
_cell.length_b   1.000
_cell.length_c   1.000
_cell.angle_alpha   90.00
_cell.angle_beta   90.00
_cell.angle_gamma   90.00
#
_symmetry.space_group_name_H-M   'P 1'
#
loop_
_entity.id
_entity.type
_entity.pdbx_description
1 polymer ?
#
loop_
_entity_poly.entity_id
_entity_poly.type
_entity_poly.pdbx_seq_one_letter_code
_entity_poly.pdbx_strand_id
1 'polypeptide(L)'
;MTKIPLFKSLVDRNDYKEMFKSLKTGWLTHGKNNIIFEKKFSKLIGAKYAVSMNSCTSALECALKVIKKKGEVIIPSWTWVSTANAVINTGNKPVFADVDLNSRNLTAEHILKKITKKTIAVIVVHYAGLPCEMDKILKLTKKYKIELIEDSAETLGATWKNKYTGSFGTGCFSFFPTKNITTGEGGM
;
A
#
# COMPACT_ATOMS: atom_id res chain seq x y z
N MET A 1 3.71 26.64 26.34
CA MET A 1 2.87 25.63 25.64
C MET A 1 3.76 24.50 25.16
N THR A 2 3.48 23.27 25.58
CA THR A 2 4.20 22.08 25.10
C THR A 2 3.83 21.82 23.65
N LYS A 3 4.81 21.86 22.74
CA LYS A 3 4.57 21.52 21.32
C LYS A 3 4.43 20.01 21.18
N ILE A 4 3.31 19.55 20.66
CA ILE A 4 3.08 18.15 20.31
C ILE A 4 3.43 17.98 18.83
N PRO A 5 4.50 17.24 18.47
CA PRO A 5 4.86 17.03 17.08
C PRO A 5 3.84 16.11 16.40
N LEU A 6 3.65 16.26 15.08
CA LEU A 6 2.78 15.40 14.28
C LEU A 6 3.23 13.93 14.34
N PHE A 7 4.53 13.70 14.30
CA PHE A 7 5.16 12.39 14.46
C PHE A 7 6.55 12.52 15.10
N LYS A 8 7.04 11.41 15.60
CA LYS A 8 8.42 11.25 16.05
C LYS A 8 8.87 9.84 15.69
N SER A 9 9.86 9.73 14.82
CA SER A 9 10.47 8.44 14.50
C SER A 9 11.16 7.86 15.73
N LEU A 10 10.88 6.58 16.01
CA LEU A 10 11.54 5.82 17.04
C LEU A 10 12.79 5.18 16.44
N VAL A 11 13.94 5.79 16.65
CA VAL A 11 15.25 5.27 16.22
C VAL A 11 16.11 5.12 17.45
N ASP A 12 16.60 3.92 17.69
CA ASP A 12 17.40 3.59 18.87
C ASP A 12 18.89 3.33 18.54
N ARG A 13 19.66 2.98 19.57
CA ARG A 13 21.09 2.68 19.42
C ARG A 13 21.36 1.45 18.54
N ASN A 14 20.45 0.48 18.51
CA ASN A 14 20.62 -0.71 17.70
C ASN A 14 20.38 -0.38 16.23
N ASP A 15 19.40 0.47 15.92
CA ASP A 15 19.15 0.95 14.55
C ASP A 15 20.39 1.66 14.00
N TYR A 16 20.99 2.59 14.77
CA TYR A 16 22.24 3.24 14.38
C TYR A 16 23.37 2.24 14.14
N LYS A 17 23.52 1.24 15.02
CA LYS A 17 24.55 0.21 14.90
C LYS A 17 24.40 -0.62 13.61
N GLU A 18 23.18 -1.05 13.29
CA GLU A 18 22.91 -1.82 12.07
C GLU A 18 23.08 -0.96 10.80
N MET A 19 22.67 0.30 10.83
CA MET A 19 22.91 1.23 9.75
C MET A 19 24.42 1.43 9.50
N PHE A 20 25.22 1.67 10.55
CA PHE A 20 26.68 1.78 10.42
C PHE A 20 27.34 0.52 9.89
N LYS A 21 26.86 -0.68 10.26
CA LYS A 21 27.35 -1.94 9.68
C LYS A 21 27.10 -1.98 8.18
N SER A 22 25.89 -1.60 7.73
CA SER A 22 25.57 -1.56 6.31
C SER A 22 26.44 -0.57 5.54
N LEU A 23 26.61 0.64 6.08
CA LEU A 23 27.47 1.67 5.46
C LEU A 23 28.93 1.21 5.33
N LYS A 24 29.49 0.54 6.34
CA LYS A 24 30.86 0.00 6.30
C LYS A 24 31.08 -1.05 5.22
N THR A 25 30.03 -1.72 4.75
CA THR A 25 30.18 -2.68 3.61
C THR A 25 30.46 -2.00 2.28
N GLY A 26 30.15 -0.70 2.16
CA GLY A 26 30.18 0.03 0.89
C GLY A 26 29.06 -0.35 -0.08
N TRP A 27 28.21 -1.31 0.27
CA TRP A 27 27.10 -1.75 -0.59
C TRP A 27 25.84 -0.97 -0.26
N LEU A 28 25.56 0.09 -1.03
CA LEU A 28 24.51 1.07 -0.76
C LEU A 28 23.26 0.91 -1.65
N THR A 29 23.12 -0.22 -2.32
CA THR A 29 21.97 -0.53 -3.19
C THR A 29 21.27 -1.80 -2.72
N HIS A 30 20.29 -2.30 -3.53
CA HIS A 30 19.61 -3.55 -3.25
C HIS A 30 20.60 -4.69 -2.99
N GLY A 31 20.45 -5.36 -1.86
CA GLY A 31 21.39 -6.39 -1.43
C GLY A 31 20.85 -7.30 -0.33
N LYS A 32 21.74 -7.90 0.44
CA LYS A 32 21.40 -8.90 1.48
C LYS A 32 20.34 -8.39 2.48
N ASN A 33 20.43 -7.14 2.90
CA ASN A 33 19.48 -6.58 3.88
C ASN A 33 18.08 -6.43 3.30
N ASN A 34 17.96 -6.04 2.02
CA ASN A 34 16.68 -5.99 1.32
C ASN A 34 16.05 -7.39 1.25
N ILE A 35 16.81 -8.41 0.86
CA ILE A 35 16.32 -9.80 0.77
C ILE A 35 15.84 -10.32 2.13
N ILE A 36 16.57 -10.01 3.21
CA ILE A 36 16.17 -10.37 4.58
C ILE A 36 14.89 -9.63 4.96
N PHE A 37 14.79 -8.34 4.66
CA PHE A 37 13.62 -7.52 4.95
C PHE A 37 12.38 -8.04 4.20
N GLU A 38 12.50 -8.26 2.90
CA GLU A 38 11.43 -8.84 2.07
C GLU A 38 10.92 -10.18 2.61
N LYS A 39 11.83 -11.07 3.01
CA LYS A 39 11.49 -12.34 3.64
C LYS A 39 10.74 -12.18 4.96
N LYS A 40 11.21 -11.30 5.83
CA LYS A 40 10.55 -11.04 7.12
C LYS A 40 9.19 -10.39 6.93
N PHE A 41 9.11 -9.43 6.00
CA PHE A 41 7.88 -8.70 5.71
C PHE A 41 6.81 -9.60 5.10
N SER A 42 7.16 -10.39 4.09
CA SER A 42 6.23 -11.35 3.48
C SER A 42 5.67 -12.34 4.51
N LYS A 43 6.53 -12.84 5.41
CA LYS A 43 6.10 -13.72 6.52
C LYS A 43 5.17 -13.01 7.49
N LEU A 44 5.46 -11.75 7.85
CA LEU A 44 4.64 -10.95 8.76
C LEU A 44 3.23 -10.73 8.20
N ILE A 45 3.14 -10.31 6.94
CA ILE A 45 1.87 -10.00 6.28
C ILE A 45 1.11 -11.26 5.85
N GLY A 46 1.78 -12.40 5.75
CA GLY A 46 1.20 -13.63 5.22
C GLY A 46 1.11 -13.64 3.69
N ALA A 47 1.97 -12.86 3.02
CA ALA A 47 2.10 -12.84 1.57
C ALA A 47 3.15 -13.85 1.10
N LYS A 48 3.01 -14.34 -0.13
CA LYS A 48 3.98 -15.29 -0.72
C LYS A 48 5.31 -14.61 -1.05
N TYR A 49 5.26 -13.36 -1.49
CA TYR A 49 6.41 -12.56 -1.88
C TYR A 49 6.27 -11.13 -1.35
N ALA A 50 7.39 -10.47 -1.19
CA ALA A 50 7.49 -9.05 -0.97
C ALA A 50 8.67 -8.50 -1.77
N VAL A 51 8.55 -7.29 -2.29
CA VAL A 51 9.58 -6.62 -3.10
C VAL A 51 9.77 -5.22 -2.55
N SER A 52 10.97 -4.91 -2.10
CA SER A 52 11.29 -3.59 -1.57
C SER A 52 11.42 -2.55 -2.69
N MET A 53 10.82 -1.40 -2.46
CA MET A 53 10.74 -0.26 -3.37
C MET A 53 11.28 1.00 -2.68
N ASN A 54 11.55 2.04 -3.46
CA ASN A 54 11.97 3.34 -2.92
C ASN A 54 10.79 4.15 -2.34
N SER A 55 9.54 3.78 -2.64
CA SER A 55 8.34 4.41 -2.10
C SER A 55 7.10 3.54 -2.31
N CYS A 56 6.03 3.80 -1.54
CA CYS A 56 4.71 3.21 -1.79
C CYS A 56 4.15 3.63 -3.17
N THR A 57 4.43 4.85 -3.62
CA THR A 57 4.03 5.31 -4.97
C THR A 57 4.59 4.39 -6.04
N SER A 58 5.88 4.05 -5.96
CA SER A 58 6.52 3.11 -6.90
C SER A 58 5.93 1.71 -6.77
N ALA A 59 5.56 1.27 -5.58
CA ALA A 59 4.88 -0.02 -5.38
C ALA A 59 3.50 -0.04 -6.08
N LEU A 60 2.70 1.03 -5.92
CA LEU A 60 1.42 1.19 -6.61
C LEU A 60 1.58 1.20 -8.14
N GLU A 61 2.58 1.94 -8.66
CA GLU A 61 2.88 1.94 -10.09
C GLU A 61 3.30 0.55 -10.60
N CYS A 62 4.16 -0.14 -9.87
CA CYS A 62 4.56 -1.50 -10.23
C CYS A 62 3.37 -2.48 -10.21
N ALA A 63 2.52 -2.42 -9.18
CA ALA A 63 1.30 -3.23 -9.09
C ALA A 63 0.37 -3.02 -10.29
N LEU A 64 0.25 -1.77 -10.76
CA LEU A 64 -0.55 -1.45 -11.95
C LEU A 64 0.15 -1.86 -13.26
N LYS A 65 1.48 -1.73 -13.35
CA LYS A 65 2.25 -2.07 -14.56
C LYS A 65 2.25 -3.56 -14.88
N VAL A 66 2.14 -4.44 -13.89
CA VAL A 66 2.08 -5.89 -14.11
C VAL A 66 0.71 -6.35 -14.65
N ILE A 67 -0.31 -5.49 -14.58
CA ILE A 67 -1.61 -5.76 -15.22
C ILE A 67 -1.44 -5.58 -16.72
N LYS A 68 -1.61 -6.66 -17.49
CA LYS A 68 -1.36 -6.67 -18.95
C LYS A 68 -2.28 -5.76 -19.77
N LYS A 69 -3.42 -5.36 -19.21
CA LYS A 69 -4.42 -4.51 -19.89
C LYS A 69 -4.33 -3.08 -19.38
N LYS A 70 -4.66 -2.11 -20.26
CA LYS A 70 -4.92 -0.73 -19.87
C LYS A 70 -6.43 -0.50 -19.78
N GLY A 71 -6.83 0.37 -18.84
CA GLY A 71 -8.23 0.65 -18.64
C GLY A 71 -8.52 1.60 -17.49
N GLU A 72 -9.70 1.47 -16.95
CA GLU A 72 -10.16 2.26 -15.81
C GLU A 72 -9.74 1.58 -14.50
N VAL A 73 -9.21 2.39 -13.57
CA VAL A 73 -8.85 1.96 -12.22
C VAL A 73 -9.71 2.76 -11.24
N ILE A 74 -10.54 2.06 -10.48
CA ILE A 74 -11.38 2.70 -9.45
C ILE A 74 -10.50 3.00 -8.24
N ILE A 75 -10.56 4.25 -7.76
CA ILE A 75 -9.83 4.73 -6.59
C ILE A 75 -10.74 5.56 -5.69
N PRO A 76 -10.49 5.65 -4.38
CA PRO A 76 -11.27 6.53 -3.51
C PRO A 76 -11.04 8.01 -3.87
N SER A 77 -12.08 8.83 -3.70
CA SER A 77 -11.98 10.30 -3.82
C SER A 77 -11.22 10.92 -2.64
N TRP A 78 -11.14 10.21 -1.53
CA TRP A 78 -10.40 10.58 -0.32
C TRP A 78 -9.16 9.71 -0.18
N THR A 79 -8.02 10.21 -0.64
CA THR A 79 -6.73 9.53 -0.61
C THR A 79 -5.58 10.50 -0.78
N TRP A 80 -4.37 10.02 -0.55
CA TRP A 80 -3.15 10.76 -0.92
C TRP A 80 -3.02 10.81 -2.45
N VAL A 81 -2.50 11.93 -2.97
CA VAL A 81 -2.38 12.16 -4.41
C VAL A 81 -1.61 11.07 -5.16
N SER A 82 -0.69 10.37 -4.51
CA SER A 82 0.09 9.28 -5.11
C SER A 82 -0.77 8.17 -5.68
N THR A 83 -1.92 7.86 -5.05
CA THR A 83 -2.83 6.82 -5.53
C THR A 83 -3.36 7.16 -6.92
N ALA A 84 -3.77 8.42 -7.14
CA ALA A 84 -4.23 8.89 -8.46
C ALA A 84 -3.08 9.00 -9.47
N ASN A 85 -1.94 9.56 -9.03
CA ASN A 85 -0.76 9.71 -9.88
C ASN A 85 -0.22 8.37 -10.37
N ALA A 86 -0.18 7.34 -9.53
CA ALA A 86 0.23 5.99 -9.93
C ALA A 86 -0.65 5.44 -11.07
N VAL A 87 -1.95 5.70 -11.04
CA VAL A 87 -2.87 5.30 -12.12
C VAL A 87 -2.52 6.04 -13.41
N ILE A 88 -2.36 7.37 -13.34
CA ILE A 88 -2.07 8.22 -14.51
C ILE A 88 -0.70 7.87 -15.10
N ASN A 89 0.35 7.78 -14.28
CA ASN A 89 1.72 7.49 -14.70
C ASN A 89 1.87 6.10 -15.35
N THR A 90 0.95 5.21 -15.06
CA THR A 90 0.93 3.88 -15.67
C THR A 90 0.08 3.82 -16.94
N GLY A 91 -0.43 4.97 -17.44
CA GLY A 91 -1.22 5.07 -18.66
C GLY A 91 -2.63 4.51 -18.51
N ASN A 92 -3.15 4.47 -17.29
CA ASN A 92 -4.51 4.09 -16.96
C ASN A 92 -5.36 5.33 -16.65
N LYS A 93 -6.69 5.17 -16.63
CA LYS A 93 -7.63 6.23 -16.31
C LYS A 93 -8.15 6.09 -14.89
N PRO A 94 -7.91 7.04 -13.97
CA PRO A 94 -8.51 7.00 -12.65
C PRO A 94 -10.01 7.28 -12.73
N VAL A 95 -10.78 6.47 -11.99
CA VAL A 95 -12.23 6.63 -11.80
C VAL A 95 -12.48 6.81 -10.32
N PHE A 96 -12.80 8.02 -9.92
CA PHE A 96 -13.04 8.34 -8.53
C PHE A 96 -14.38 7.78 -8.06
N ALA A 97 -14.36 7.05 -6.96
CA ALA A 97 -15.52 6.60 -6.23
C ALA A 97 -15.57 7.31 -4.87
N ASP A 98 -16.78 7.60 -4.43
CA ASP A 98 -17.00 8.22 -3.13
C ASP A 98 -16.65 7.28 -1.99
N VAL A 99 -16.49 7.80 -0.78
CA VAL A 99 -16.14 7.05 0.41
C VAL A 99 -17.27 7.12 1.44
N ASP A 100 -17.31 6.14 2.32
CA ASP A 100 -18.21 6.17 3.47
C ASP A 100 -17.80 7.28 4.43
N LEU A 101 -18.76 8.07 4.88
CA LEU A 101 -18.50 9.25 5.72
C LEU A 101 -17.95 8.93 7.11
N ASN A 102 -18.20 7.75 7.63
CA ASN A 102 -17.72 7.36 8.97
C ASN A 102 -16.31 6.78 8.91
N SER A 103 -16.09 5.84 7.98
CA SER A 103 -14.81 5.15 7.85
C SER A 103 -13.79 5.85 6.95
N ARG A 104 -14.24 6.76 6.07
CA ARG A 104 -13.44 7.37 4.99
C ARG A 104 -12.88 6.35 3.98
N ASN A 105 -13.37 5.12 4.03
CA ASN A 105 -12.94 4.03 3.17
C ASN A 105 -13.92 3.79 2.01
N LEU A 106 -13.41 3.18 0.93
CA LEU A 106 -14.26 2.63 -0.12
C LEU A 106 -15.08 1.47 0.42
N THR A 107 -16.36 1.42 0.04
CA THR A 107 -17.22 0.25 0.25
C THR A 107 -17.45 -0.49 -1.07
N ALA A 108 -17.87 -1.75 -0.98
CA ALA A 108 -18.23 -2.52 -2.17
C ALA A 108 -19.35 -1.86 -2.99
N GLU A 109 -20.26 -1.13 -2.35
CA GLU A 109 -21.34 -0.39 -3.01
C GLU A 109 -20.81 0.79 -3.82
N HIS A 110 -19.87 1.58 -3.26
CA HIS A 110 -19.23 2.68 -3.97
C HIS A 110 -18.45 2.17 -5.20
N ILE A 111 -17.73 1.06 -5.06
CA ILE A 111 -17.01 0.42 -6.15
C ILE A 111 -17.99 -0.06 -7.23
N LEU A 112 -19.07 -0.76 -6.85
CA LEU A 112 -20.04 -1.33 -7.77
C LEU A 112 -20.67 -0.26 -8.68
N LYS A 113 -20.98 0.93 -8.14
CA LYS A 113 -21.54 2.06 -8.91
C LYS A 113 -20.60 2.58 -10.01
N LYS A 114 -19.30 2.25 -9.94
CA LYS A 114 -18.26 2.74 -10.86
C LYS A 114 -17.71 1.68 -11.80
N ILE A 115 -18.07 0.41 -11.62
CA ILE A 115 -17.59 -0.67 -12.48
C ILE A 115 -18.18 -0.52 -13.89
N THR A 116 -17.32 -0.58 -14.88
CA THR A 116 -17.66 -0.62 -16.31
C THR A 116 -16.95 -1.80 -16.99
N LYS A 117 -17.24 -2.05 -18.26
CA LYS A 117 -16.52 -3.04 -19.09
C LYS A 117 -15.03 -2.69 -19.29
N LYS A 118 -14.62 -1.44 -18.99
CA LYS A 118 -13.24 -0.95 -19.09
C LYS A 118 -12.49 -1.05 -17.77
N THR A 119 -13.16 -1.36 -16.65
CA THR A 119 -12.54 -1.46 -15.33
C THR A 119 -11.60 -2.67 -15.28
N ILE A 120 -10.33 -2.41 -14.95
CA ILE A 120 -9.28 -3.43 -14.84
C ILE A 120 -8.85 -3.71 -13.42
N ALA A 121 -8.95 -2.69 -12.54
CA ALA A 121 -8.52 -2.79 -11.15
C ALA A 121 -9.33 -1.85 -10.24
N VAL A 122 -9.26 -2.13 -8.96
CA VAL A 122 -9.62 -1.21 -7.89
C VAL A 122 -8.43 -1.06 -6.94
N ILE A 123 -8.11 0.16 -6.56
CA ILE A 123 -7.20 0.44 -5.45
C ILE A 123 -8.06 0.85 -4.26
N VAL A 124 -8.01 0.05 -3.20
CA VAL A 124 -8.59 0.44 -1.91
C VAL A 124 -7.51 1.09 -1.07
N VAL A 125 -7.87 2.09 -0.29
CA VAL A 125 -6.99 2.73 0.69
C VAL A 125 -7.53 2.42 2.06
N HIS A 126 -6.72 1.87 2.92
CA HIS A 126 -7.07 1.62 4.32
C HIS A 126 -6.75 2.87 5.12
N TYR A 127 -7.67 3.83 5.12
CA TYR A 127 -7.43 5.17 5.63
C TYR A 127 -7.21 5.19 7.15
N ALA A 128 -6.21 5.93 7.58
CA ALA A 128 -5.86 6.18 8.98
C ALA A 128 -5.74 4.90 9.85
N GLY A 129 -5.30 3.79 9.25
CA GLY A 129 -5.14 2.52 9.96
C GLY A 129 -6.41 1.67 10.03
N LEU A 130 -7.55 2.14 9.50
CA LEU A 130 -8.81 1.40 9.51
C LEU A 130 -8.95 0.55 8.24
N PRO A 131 -9.02 -0.79 8.35
CA PRO A 131 -9.23 -1.65 7.18
C PRO A 131 -10.57 -1.42 6.49
N CYS A 132 -10.58 -1.50 5.15
CA CYS A 132 -11.82 -1.62 4.39
C CYS A 132 -12.53 -2.95 4.69
N GLU A 133 -13.83 -3.05 4.38
CA GLU A 133 -14.60 -4.31 4.48
C GLU A 133 -14.19 -5.30 3.39
N MET A 134 -13.03 -5.93 3.57
CA MET A 134 -12.35 -6.70 2.53
C MET A 134 -13.12 -7.91 2.02
N ASP A 135 -13.93 -8.56 2.83
CA ASP A 135 -14.74 -9.71 2.38
C ASP A 135 -15.78 -9.33 1.32
N LYS A 136 -16.43 -8.18 1.48
CA LYS A 136 -17.39 -7.66 0.49
C LYS A 136 -16.68 -7.23 -0.81
N ILE A 137 -15.53 -6.54 -0.65
CA ILE A 137 -14.73 -6.06 -1.77
C ILE A 137 -14.15 -7.24 -2.57
N LEU A 138 -13.58 -8.24 -1.90
CA LEU A 138 -13.07 -9.46 -2.54
C LEU A 138 -14.14 -10.22 -3.31
N LYS A 139 -15.35 -10.35 -2.74
CA LYS A 139 -16.47 -10.98 -3.45
C LYS A 139 -16.80 -10.23 -4.74
N LEU A 140 -16.76 -8.88 -4.67
CA LEU A 140 -17.04 -8.03 -5.81
C LEU A 140 -15.95 -8.16 -6.89
N THR A 141 -14.68 -8.01 -6.53
CA THR A 141 -13.55 -8.05 -7.48
C THR A 141 -13.45 -9.40 -8.18
N LYS A 142 -13.70 -10.50 -7.46
CA LYS A 142 -13.78 -11.85 -8.04
C LYS A 142 -14.93 -11.99 -9.02
N LYS A 143 -16.13 -11.48 -8.68
CA LYS A 143 -17.31 -11.53 -9.55
C LYS A 143 -17.06 -10.82 -10.89
N TYR A 144 -16.41 -9.66 -10.85
CA TYR A 144 -16.16 -8.85 -12.04
C TYR A 144 -14.80 -9.11 -12.70
N LYS A 145 -13.97 -10.01 -12.12
CA LYS A 145 -12.64 -10.36 -12.62
C LYS A 145 -11.73 -9.14 -12.79
N ILE A 146 -11.75 -8.24 -11.81
CA ILE A 146 -10.90 -7.05 -11.72
C ILE A 146 -9.84 -7.24 -10.64
N GLU A 147 -8.66 -6.67 -10.83
CA GLU A 147 -7.55 -6.77 -9.90
C GLU A 147 -7.80 -5.94 -8.64
N LEU A 148 -7.35 -6.44 -7.50
CA LEU A 148 -7.40 -5.74 -6.21
C LEU A 148 -6.00 -5.31 -5.81
N ILE A 149 -5.81 -4.01 -5.65
CA ILE A 149 -4.60 -3.40 -5.08
C ILE A 149 -4.99 -2.75 -3.75
N GLU A 150 -4.17 -2.96 -2.74
CA GLU A 150 -4.37 -2.39 -1.41
C GLU A 150 -3.30 -1.34 -1.14
N ASP A 151 -3.68 -0.08 -1.10
CA ASP A 151 -2.84 0.99 -0.57
C ASP A 151 -2.87 0.90 0.96
N SER A 152 -1.87 0.21 1.49
CA SER A 152 -1.66 -0.07 2.91
C SER A 152 -0.61 0.85 3.53
N ALA A 153 -0.44 2.06 2.96
CA ALA A 153 0.57 3.03 3.41
C ALA A 153 0.42 3.44 4.89
N GLU A 154 -0.73 3.22 5.50
CA GLU A 154 -1.04 3.62 6.88
C GLU A 154 -1.48 2.45 7.78
N THR A 155 -1.40 1.20 7.30
CA THR A 155 -2.04 0.07 7.98
C THR A 155 -1.12 -1.10 8.30
N LEU A 156 0.17 -0.85 8.44
CA LEU A 156 1.06 -1.92 8.88
C LEU A 156 0.62 -2.47 10.25
N GLY A 157 0.30 -3.76 10.30
CA GLY A 157 -0.18 -4.43 11.50
C GLY A 157 -1.70 -4.47 11.66
N ALA A 158 -2.47 -3.68 10.90
CA ALA A 158 -3.93 -3.73 10.94
C ALA A 158 -4.47 -5.01 10.29
N THR A 159 -5.59 -5.50 10.81
CA THR A 159 -6.21 -6.74 10.32
C THR A 159 -7.70 -6.58 10.07
N TRP A 160 -8.20 -7.27 9.06
CA TRP A 160 -9.61 -7.52 8.83
C TRP A 160 -9.88 -9.01 9.01
N LYS A 161 -10.73 -9.38 10.00
CA LYS A 161 -11.05 -10.79 10.32
C LYS A 161 -9.79 -11.66 10.46
N ASN A 162 -8.84 -11.20 11.28
CA ASN A 162 -7.56 -11.87 11.58
C ASN A 162 -6.60 -12.04 10.38
N LYS A 163 -6.83 -11.33 9.28
CA LYS A 163 -5.93 -11.33 8.12
C LYS A 163 -5.39 -9.91 7.92
N TYR A 164 -4.08 -9.77 7.79
CA TYR A 164 -3.43 -8.47 7.64
C TYR A 164 -3.87 -7.75 6.36
N THR A 165 -4.06 -6.43 6.46
CA THR A 165 -4.19 -5.55 5.29
C THR A 165 -2.95 -5.68 4.40
N GLY A 166 -3.14 -5.50 3.10
CA GLY A 166 -2.07 -5.72 2.11
C GLY A 166 -1.84 -7.18 1.74
N SER A 167 -2.66 -8.12 2.27
CA SER A 167 -2.56 -9.54 1.94
C SER A 167 -3.81 -10.10 1.24
N PHE A 168 -4.81 -9.28 1.00
CA PHE A 168 -6.04 -9.70 0.30
C PHE A 168 -5.90 -9.63 -1.22
N GLY A 169 -5.08 -8.70 -1.71
CA GLY A 169 -4.71 -8.53 -3.11
C GLY A 169 -3.21 -8.27 -3.25
N THR A 170 -2.83 -7.31 -4.09
CA THR A 170 -1.46 -6.80 -4.12
C THR A 170 -1.34 -5.65 -3.15
N GLY A 171 -0.65 -5.85 -2.03
CA GLY A 171 -0.44 -4.83 -1.01
C GLY A 171 0.70 -3.89 -1.34
N CYS A 172 0.49 -2.59 -1.11
CA CYS A 172 1.50 -1.55 -1.27
C CYS A 172 1.68 -0.80 0.04
N PHE A 173 2.89 -0.78 0.58
CA PHE A 173 3.21 -0.22 1.90
C PHE A 173 4.19 0.94 1.79
N SER A 174 4.12 1.85 2.76
CA SER A 174 5.02 2.99 2.88
C SER A 174 5.90 2.87 4.12
N PHE A 175 7.18 3.21 3.97
CA PHE A 175 8.14 3.35 5.06
C PHE A 175 8.68 4.78 5.16
N PHE A 176 7.87 5.75 4.75
CA PHE A 176 8.15 7.17 4.93
C PHE A 176 8.26 7.53 6.43
N PRO A 177 8.97 8.59 6.84
CA PRO A 177 9.23 8.90 8.25
C PRO A 177 7.99 9.00 9.16
N THR A 178 6.83 9.36 8.63
CA THR A 178 5.59 9.47 9.41
C THR A 178 4.87 8.14 9.66
N LYS A 179 5.35 7.03 9.06
CA LYS A 179 4.67 5.71 9.12
C LYS A 179 5.07 4.93 10.38
N ASN A 180 4.35 3.85 10.66
CA ASN A 180 4.54 2.99 11.84
C ASN A 180 5.97 2.47 11.99
N ILE A 181 6.62 2.13 10.88
CA ILE A 181 8.05 1.89 10.77
C ILE A 181 8.60 2.70 9.60
N THR A 182 9.87 3.07 9.66
CA THR A 182 10.47 3.89 8.61
C THR A 182 11.86 3.38 8.21
N THR A 183 12.17 3.58 6.94
CA THR A 183 13.51 3.44 6.37
C THR A 183 14.07 4.79 5.87
N GLY A 184 13.47 5.92 6.31
CA GLY A 184 13.67 7.25 5.75
C GLY A 184 12.81 7.43 4.52
N GLU A 185 13.20 6.87 3.40
CA GLU A 185 12.37 6.65 2.23
C GLU A 185 12.25 5.14 1.98
N GLY A 186 11.10 4.69 1.47
CA GLY A 186 10.91 3.27 1.18
C GLY A 186 9.46 2.88 0.98
N GLY A 187 9.28 1.69 0.39
CA GLY A 187 8.00 1.01 0.18
C GLY A 187 8.19 -0.49 -0.02
N MET A 188 7.08 -1.17 -0.11
CA MET A 188 7.05 -2.62 -0.31
C MET A 188 5.86 -2.99 -1.21
#